data_77159fd2342f1b4996c773b89d026220
#
_entry.id   77159fd2342f1b4996c773b89d026220
#
_cell.length_a   1.000
_cell.length_b   1.000
_cell.length_c   1.000
_cell.angle_alpha   90.00
_cell.angle_beta   90.00
_cell.angle_gamma   90.00
#
_symmetry.space_group_name_H-M   'P 1'
#
loop_
_entity.id
_entity.type
_entity.pdbx_description
1 polymer ?
#
loop_
_entity_poly.entity_id
_entity_poly.type
_entity_poly.pdbx_seq_one_letter_code
_entity_poly.pdbx_strand_id
1 'polypeptide(L)'
;MVLPMMEAYLKSSSAVPLSLSLPLSARRYTGYEAMPFFEGLLPEGDVREAVARQFHVSAMRPMELIRVLGKDCAGDVVILEEGDSCDLPGEAAYVPLPNTLEEIVRYPYGAIAQLRAEYRLSLAGGQEKIALFHDDRAPLDKGWFAPLAGAPSSHIIKPQIADRFPLLASNEFICMEAARAMGFEVPETAIVLGEHPLFIVRRYDREMMEGSGDGALQVLRRVHQEDFCQAIGLTSGEKYEKHKTHHAQDMRQPKRVAAKILEELASSLEAAFEAAAIESARVGLADDAHDLTQRIVRSAAKRKGVMRKAADLLG
;
A
#
# COMPACT_ATOMS: atom_id res chain seq x y z
N MET A 1 -22.50 -2.54 -14.67
CA MET A 1 -22.49 -2.93 -13.25
C MET A 1 -23.44 -2.02 -12.49
N VAL A 2 -24.13 -2.53 -11.50
CA VAL A 2 -24.93 -1.76 -10.53
C VAL A 2 -24.52 -2.21 -9.15
N LEU A 3 -24.17 -1.30 -8.25
CA LEU A 3 -23.77 -1.60 -6.87
C LEU A 3 -24.94 -1.28 -5.92
N PRO A 4 -25.74 -2.27 -5.48
CA PRO A 4 -26.69 -2.08 -4.40
C PRO A 4 -25.98 -2.26 -3.05
N MET A 5 -26.37 -1.50 -2.05
CA MET A 5 -26.02 -1.80 -0.66
C MET A 5 -27.11 -2.68 -0.04
N MET A 6 -26.71 -3.69 0.73
CA MET A 6 -27.67 -4.55 1.40
C MET A 6 -28.43 -3.76 2.46
N GLU A 7 -29.74 -3.95 2.54
CA GLU A 7 -30.61 -3.25 3.50
C GLU A 7 -30.21 -3.53 4.96
N ALA A 8 -29.78 -4.76 5.25
CA ALA A 8 -29.29 -5.15 6.57
C ALA A 8 -28.03 -4.35 6.97
N TYR A 9 -27.11 -4.13 6.02
CA TYR A 9 -25.91 -3.33 6.25
C TYR A 9 -26.25 -1.85 6.50
N LEU A 10 -27.16 -1.29 5.70
CA LEU A 10 -27.58 0.11 5.86
C LEU A 10 -28.26 0.40 7.22
N LYS A 11 -28.83 -0.63 7.87
CA LYS A 11 -29.47 -0.53 9.19
C LYS A 11 -28.48 -0.78 10.34
N SER A 12 -27.26 -1.23 10.06
CA SER A 12 -26.26 -1.47 11.09
C SER A 12 -25.74 -0.15 11.66
N SER A 13 -25.63 -0.07 12.98
CA SER A 13 -25.00 1.08 13.67
C SER A 13 -23.48 1.18 13.43
N SER A 14 -22.87 0.10 12.95
CA SER A 14 -21.45 0.01 12.59
C SER A 14 -21.19 0.14 11.09
N ALA A 15 -22.22 0.43 10.29
CA ALA A 15 -22.06 0.58 8.85
C ALA A 15 -21.17 1.80 8.54
N VAL A 16 -20.14 1.58 7.74
CA VAL A 16 -19.28 2.63 7.19
C VAL A 16 -19.49 2.74 5.68
N PRO A 17 -19.39 3.91 5.06
CA PRO A 17 -19.45 4.03 3.61
C PRO A 17 -18.29 3.27 2.97
N LEU A 18 -18.53 2.70 1.81
CA LEU A 18 -17.47 2.06 1.01
C LEU A 18 -16.40 3.07 0.58
N SER A 19 -16.82 4.30 0.34
CA SER A 19 -15.99 5.45 -0.02
C SER A 19 -16.73 6.74 0.31
N LEU A 20 -16.02 7.84 0.46
CA LEU A 20 -16.62 9.18 0.52
C LEU A 20 -17.39 9.52 -0.77
N SER A 21 -16.93 8.98 -1.92
CA SER A 21 -17.65 9.08 -3.19
C SER A 21 -18.85 8.13 -3.30
N LEU A 22 -18.94 7.12 -2.42
CA LEU A 22 -20.00 6.12 -2.36
C LEU A 22 -20.63 6.07 -0.95
N PRO A 23 -21.26 7.15 -0.48
CA PRO A 23 -21.83 7.22 0.86
C PRO A 23 -22.96 6.20 1.06
N LEU A 24 -23.27 5.87 2.31
CA LEU A 24 -24.37 4.96 2.64
C LEU A 24 -25.68 5.46 2.02
N SER A 25 -26.30 4.65 1.18
CA SER A 25 -27.53 5.02 0.49
C SER A 25 -28.35 3.78 0.09
N ALA A 26 -29.67 3.89 0.19
CA ALA A 26 -30.59 2.89 -0.33
C ALA A 26 -30.68 2.92 -1.88
N ARG A 27 -30.18 3.96 -2.52
CA ARG A 27 -30.09 4.01 -4.01
C ARG A 27 -29.00 3.05 -4.50
N ARG A 28 -29.19 2.60 -5.72
CA ARG A 28 -28.15 1.81 -6.41
C ARG A 28 -27.16 2.74 -7.09
N TYR A 29 -25.87 2.49 -6.91
CA TYR A 29 -24.82 3.19 -7.64
C TYR A 29 -24.64 2.58 -9.03
N THR A 30 -24.48 3.42 -10.04
CA THR A 30 -24.14 2.98 -11.39
C THR A 30 -22.71 2.48 -11.46
N GLY A 31 -22.39 1.72 -12.53
CA GLY A 31 -21.01 1.31 -12.77
C GLY A 31 -20.02 2.48 -12.91
N TYR A 32 -20.49 3.58 -13.49
CA TYR A 32 -19.70 4.79 -13.63
C TYR A 32 -19.33 5.42 -12.27
N GLU A 33 -20.26 5.49 -11.33
CA GLU A 33 -20.04 6.03 -10.00
C GLU A 33 -19.15 5.12 -9.13
N ALA A 34 -19.31 3.81 -9.25
CA ALA A 34 -18.61 2.85 -8.39
C ALA A 34 -17.21 2.46 -8.91
N MET A 35 -16.98 2.56 -10.22
CA MET A 35 -15.74 2.08 -10.86
C MET A 35 -14.47 2.73 -10.31
N PRO A 36 -14.42 4.06 -10.03
CA PRO A 36 -13.22 4.69 -9.49
C PRO A 36 -12.71 4.03 -8.19
N PHE A 37 -13.63 3.68 -7.30
CA PHE A 37 -13.26 2.97 -6.06
C PHE A 37 -12.60 1.62 -6.37
N PHE A 38 -13.23 0.81 -7.21
CA PHE A 38 -12.72 -0.52 -7.55
C PHE A 38 -11.42 -0.49 -8.36
N GLU A 39 -11.26 0.48 -9.25
CA GLU A 39 -9.99 0.67 -9.96
C GLU A 39 -8.84 1.03 -9.03
N GLY A 40 -9.09 1.79 -7.96
CA GLY A 40 -8.11 2.13 -6.93
C GLY A 40 -7.58 0.92 -6.15
N LEU A 41 -8.26 -0.23 -6.19
CA LEU A 41 -7.82 -1.48 -5.57
C LEU A 41 -6.88 -2.31 -6.45
N LEU A 42 -6.71 -1.95 -7.71
CA LEU A 42 -6.00 -2.75 -8.72
C LEU A 42 -4.56 -2.26 -8.96
N PRO A 43 -3.67 -3.15 -9.42
CA PRO A 43 -2.39 -2.75 -9.95
C PRO A 43 -2.51 -1.75 -11.10
N GLU A 44 -1.46 -0.96 -11.33
CA GLU A 44 -1.37 0.05 -12.36
C GLU A 44 -0.24 -0.25 -13.36
N GLY A 45 -0.30 0.35 -14.56
CA GLY A 45 0.76 0.31 -15.56
C GLY A 45 1.21 -1.10 -15.95
N ASP A 46 2.51 -1.30 -16.01
CA ASP A 46 3.12 -2.55 -16.48
C ASP A 46 2.80 -3.76 -15.57
N VAL A 47 2.61 -3.50 -14.25
CA VAL A 47 2.19 -4.55 -13.30
C VAL A 47 0.80 -5.03 -13.62
N ARG A 48 -0.14 -4.13 -13.94
CA ARG A 48 -1.50 -4.48 -14.37
C ARG A 48 -1.51 -5.33 -15.63
N GLU A 49 -0.69 -4.96 -16.61
CA GLU A 49 -0.54 -5.72 -17.85
C GLU A 49 0.07 -7.11 -17.61
N ALA A 50 1.07 -7.21 -16.73
CA ALA A 50 1.69 -8.49 -16.39
C ALA A 50 0.69 -9.42 -15.69
N VAL A 51 -0.08 -8.89 -14.74
CA VAL A 51 -1.14 -9.62 -14.04
C VAL A 51 -2.23 -10.06 -15.01
N ALA A 52 -2.69 -9.19 -15.89
CA ALA A 52 -3.71 -9.51 -16.87
C ALA A 52 -3.28 -10.66 -17.78
N ARG A 53 -2.03 -10.64 -18.26
CA ARG A 53 -1.45 -11.76 -19.05
C ARG A 53 -1.37 -13.05 -18.24
N GLN A 54 -0.93 -12.96 -16.97
CA GLN A 54 -0.79 -14.12 -16.10
C GLN A 54 -2.11 -14.85 -15.85
N PHE A 55 -3.20 -14.11 -15.70
CA PHE A 55 -4.54 -14.67 -15.43
C PHE A 55 -5.42 -14.79 -16.67
N HIS A 56 -4.88 -14.51 -17.87
CA HIS A 56 -5.62 -14.56 -19.14
C HIS A 56 -6.90 -13.69 -19.14
N VAL A 57 -6.82 -12.53 -18.52
CA VAL A 57 -7.92 -11.53 -18.47
C VAL A 57 -7.49 -10.23 -19.17
N SER A 58 -8.44 -9.35 -19.44
CA SER A 58 -8.13 -8.06 -20.06
C SER A 58 -7.71 -7.02 -19.01
N ALA A 59 -6.56 -6.36 -19.22
CA ALA A 59 -6.12 -5.22 -18.40
C ALA A 59 -7.11 -4.05 -18.44
N MET A 60 -7.90 -3.93 -19.51
CA MET A 60 -8.90 -2.88 -19.70
C MET A 60 -10.24 -3.18 -19.02
N ARG A 61 -10.38 -4.34 -18.37
CA ARG A 61 -11.61 -4.74 -17.70
C ARG A 61 -11.39 -4.88 -16.19
N PRO A 62 -11.56 -3.80 -15.42
CA PRO A 62 -11.29 -3.79 -13.97
C PRO A 62 -11.99 -4.92 -13.21
N MET A 63 -13.25 -5.20 -13.53
CA MET A 63 -14.03 -6.24 -12.83
C MET A 63 -13.50 -7.67 -13.07
N GLU A 64 -12.89 -7.95 -14.23
CA GLU A 64 -12.24 -9.25 -14.47
C GLU A 64 -10.98 -9.39 -13.62
N LEU A 65 -10.19 -8.32 -13.51
CA LEU A 65 -9.00 -8.29 -12.65
C LEU A 65 -9.37 -8.43 -11.18
N ILE A 66 -10.38 -7.69 -10.70
CA ILE A 66 -10.87 -7.78 -9.33
C ILE A 66 -11.30 -9.20 -8.98
N ARG A 67 -11.99 -9.89 -9.89
CA ARG A 67 -12.43 -11.27 -9.68
C ARG A 67 -11.28 -12.23 -9.41
N VAL A 68 -10.12 -12.00 -10.02
CA VAL A 68 -8.95 -12.88 -9.84
C VAL A 68 -8.03 -12.44 -8.71
N LEU A 69 -8.10 -11.18 -8.24
CA LEU A 69 -7.18 -10.59 -7.27
C LEU A 69 -7.82 -10.10 -5.96
N GLY A 70 -9.13 -9.91 -5.92
CA GLY A 70 -9.82 -9.11 -4.90
C GLY A 70 -9.93 -9.71 -3.50
N LYS A 71 -9.23 -10.80 -3.17
CA LYS A 71 -9.39 -11.50 -1.89
C LYS A 71 -8.68 -10.85 -0.70
N ASP A 72 -7.60 -10.09 -0.91
CA ASP A 72 -6.93 -9.30 0.14
C ASP A 72 -6.58 -7.89 -0.38
N CYS A 73 -7.59 -7.05 -0.49
CA CYS A 73 -7.45 -5.66 -0.95
C CYS A 73 -6.84 -4.74 0.11
N ALA A 74 -6.56 -3.51 -0.29
CA ALA A 74 -6.31 -2.42 0.63
C ALA A 74 -7.58 -2.12 1.45
N GLY A 75 -7.39 -1.74 2.70
CA GLY A 75 -8.49 -1.50 3.63
C GLY A 75 -9.16 -2.79 4.12
N ASP A 76 -10.44 -2.70 4.43
CA ASP A 76 -11.25 -3.80 4.94
C ASP A 76 -12.10 -4.52 3.88
N VAL A 77 -11.87 -4.18 2.61
CA VAL A 77 -12.65 -4.74 1.49
C VAL A 77 -12.13 -6.12 1.11
N VAL A 78 -13.05 -7.08 1.05
CA VAL A 78 -12.83 -8.42 0.52
C VAL A 78 -13.86 -8.65 -0.59
N ILE A 79 -13.40 -9.06 -1.77
CA ILE A 79 -14.26 -9.31 -2.92
C ILE A 79 -14.34 -10.81 -3.16
N LEU A 80 -15.52 -11.36 -3.02
CA LEU A 80 -15.80 -12.77 -3.12
C LEU A 80 -16.70 -13.06 -4.32
N GLU A 81 -16.58 -14.23 -4.92
CA GLU A 81 -17.57 -14.76 -5.86
C GLU A 81 -18.77 -15.33 -5.08
N GLU A 82 -19.91 -15.45 -5.76
CA GLU A 82 -21.09 -16.08 -5.17
C GLU A 82 -20.77 -17.54 -4.77
N GLY A 83 -20.93 -17.84 -3.49
CA GLY A 83 -20.59 -19.14 -2.91
C GLY A 83 -19.19 -19.24 -2.30
N ASP A 84 -18.33 -18.23 -2.47
CA ASP A 84 -17.08 -18.12 -1.71
C ASP A 84 -17.38 -17.80 -0.23
N SER A 85 -16.55 -18.31 0.67
CA SER A 85 -16.52 -17.93 2.08
C SER A 85 -15.12 -17.42 2.46
N CYS A 86 -15.08 -16.40 3.33
CA CYS A 86 -13.84 -15.94 3.97
C CYS A 86 -13.68 -16.49 5.39
N ASP A 87 -14.56 -17.40 5.80
CA ASP A 87 -14.62 -17.93 7.17
C ASP A 87 -13.69 -19.14 7.35
N LEU A 88 -12.44 -19.05 6.95
CA LEU A 88 -11.45 -20.06 7.34
C LEU A 88 -10.99 -19.80 8.78
N PRO A 89 -11.10 -20.79 9.67
CA PRO A 89 -10.69 -20.62 11.07
C PRO A 89 -9.16 -20.58 11.20
N GLY A 90 -8.65 -19.53 11.84
CA GLY A 90 -7.30 -19.44 12.39
C GLY A 90 -6.17 -19.85 11.43
N GLU A 91 -5.36 -20.80 11.87
CA GLU A 91 -4.17 -21.26 11.13
C GLU A 91 -4.47 -21.88 9.76
N ALA A 92 -5.64 -22.47 9.56
CA ALA A 92 -6.04 -23.04 8.27
C ALA A 92 -6.14 -21.97 7.15
N ALA A 93 -6.20 -20.70 7.53
CA ALA A 93 -6.22 -19.59 6.59
C ALA A 93 -4.83 -19.17 6.07
N TYR A 94 -3.74 -19.83 6.51
CA TYR A 94 -2.38 -19.44 6.21
C TYR A 94 -1.51 -20.62 5.81
N VAL A 95 -0.84 -20.52 4.68
CA VAL A 95 0.10 -21.54 4.19
C VAL A 95 1.53 -21.10 4.50
N PRO A 96 2.32 -21.90 5.26
CA PRO A 96 3.71 -21.58 5.52
C PRO A 96 4.54 -21.45 4.24
N LEU A 97 5.36 -20.41 4.17
CA LEU A 97 6.26 -20.12 3.08
C LEU A 97 7.72 -20.12 3.58
N PRO A 98 8.33 -21.29 3.75
CA PRO A 98 9.74 -21.36 4.14
C PRO A 98 10.62 -20.75 3.06
N ASN A 99 11.66 -20.00 3.47
CA ASN A 99 12.67 -19.40 2.58
C ASN A 99 12.13 -18.33 1.58
N THR A 100 10.92 -17.84 1.76
CA THR A 100 10.28 -16.95 0.77
C THR A 100 11.06 -15.66 0.54
N LEU A 101 11.66 -15.05 1.57
CA LEU A 101 12.47 -13.84 1.40
C LEU A 101 13.75 -14.13 0.59
N GLU A 102 14.41 -15.26 0.83
CA GLU A 102 15.59 -15.66 0.06
C GLU A 102 15.26 -15.87 -1.40
N GLU A 103 14.13 -16.50 -1.71
CA GLU A 103 13.65 -16.70 -3.08
C GLU A 103 13.33 -15.37 -3.77
N ILE A 104 12.64 -14.43 -3.09
CA ILE A 104 12.32 -13.11 -3.65
C ILE A 104 13.61 -12.28 -3.84
N VAL A 105 14.56 -12.32 -2.91
CA VAL A 105 15.86 -11.66 -3.04
C VAL A 105 16.62 -12.14 -4.28
N ARG A 106 16.55 -13.44 -4.57
CA ARG A 106 17.27 -14.06 -5.68
C ARG A 106 16.55 -13.94 -7.03
N TYR A 107 15.22 -14.13 -7.04
CA TYR A 107 14.40 -14.16 -8.26
C TYR A 107 13.08 -13.39 -8.10
N PRO A 108 13.10 -12.06 -7.92
CA PRO A 108 11.94 -11.29 -7.49
C PRO A 108 10.73 -11.43 -8.40
N TYR A 109 10.92 -11.33 -9.72
CA TYR A 109 9.81 -11.45 -10.66
C TYR A 109 9.18 -12.85 -10.65
N GLY A 110 10.02 -13.88 -10.70
CA GLY A 110 9.56 -15.27 -10.73
C GLY A 110 8.86 -15.67 -9.44
N ALA A 111 9.48 -15.40 -8.28
CA ALA A 111 8.91 -15.72 -6.98
C ALA A 111 7.58 -15.00 -6.74
N ILE A 112 7.50 -13.69 -6.99
CA ILE A 112 6.26 -12.93 -6.81
C ILE A 112 5.18 -13.38 -7.81
N ALA A 113 5.53 -13.65 -9.06
CA ALA A 113 4.57 -14.14 -10.03
C ALA A 113 4.01 -15.52 -9.65
N GLN A 114 4.86 -16.41 -9.13
CA GLN A 114 4.42 -17.73 -8.64
C GLN A 114 3.49 -17.59 -7.44
N LEU A 115 3.86 -16.82 -6.42
CA LEU A 115 3.02 -16.58 -5.23
C LEU A 115 1.69 -15.93 -5.62
N ARG A 116 1.69 -15.00 -6.55
CA ARG A 116 0.47 -14.35 -7.07
C ARG A 116 -0.42 -15.35 -7.79
N ALA A 117 0.14 -16.23 -8.62
CA ALA A 117 -0.63 -17.24 -9.34
C ALA A 117 -1.30 -18.24 -8.38
N GLU A 118 -0.55 -18.68 -7.38
CA GLU A 118 -0.98 -19.71 -6.45
C GLU A 118 -2.01 -19.19 -5.44
N TYR A 119 -1.74 -18.01 -4.86
CA TYR A 119 -2.54 -17.46 -3.77
C TYR A 119 -3.42 -16.27 -4.16
N ARG A 120 -3.37 -15.82 -5.42
CA ARG A 120 -4.15 -14.69 -5.97
C ARG A 120 -3.97 -13.38 -5.19
N LEU A 121 -2.74 -13.14 -4.74
CA LEU A 121 -2.37 -11.96 -3.97
C LEU A 121 -1.97 -10.82 -4.89
N SER A 122 -2.55 -9.65 -4.71
CA SER A 122 -2.13 -8.42 -5.39
C SER A 122 -2.60 -7.18 -4.63
N LEU A 123 -1.85 -6.11 -4.79
CA LEU A 123 -2.15 -4.80 -4.22
C LEU A 123 -2.12 -3.73 -5.30
N ALA A 124 -2.81 -2.62 -5.04
CA ALA A 124 -2.83 -1.43 -5.89
C ALA A 124 -1.43 -0.84 -6.13
N GLY A 125 -1.27 -0.13 -7.24
CA GLY A 125 -0.09 0.64 -7.61
C GLY A 125 0.78 0.02 -8.70
N GLY A 126 1.73 0.81 -9.20
CA GLY A 126 2.55 0.50 -10.37
C GLY A 126 3.92 -0.15 -10.09
N GLN A 127 4.21 -0.48 -8.81
CA GLN A 127 5.45 -1.16 -8.40
C GLN A 127 5.16 -2.63 -8.11
N GLU A 128 6.09 -3.53 -8.49
CA GLU A 128 6.03 -4.95 -8.15
C GLU A 128 6.08 -5.12 -6.63
N LYS A 129 5.14 -5.88 -6.08
CA LYS A 129 5.00 -6.13 -4.64
C LYS A 129 4.16 -7.36 -4.38
N ILE A 130 4.30 -7.89 -3.16
CA ILE A 130 3.45 -8.98 -2.66
C ILE A 130 3.05 -8.68 -1.22
N ALA A 131 1.81 -9.04 -0.86
CA ALA A 131 1.32 -8.97 0.50
C ALA A 131 1.33 -10.36 1.13
N LEU A 132 2.00 -10.51 2.25
CA LEU A 132 2.11 -11.77 2.99
C LEU A 132 1.78 -11.54 4.48
N PHE A 133 1.47 -12.62 5.17
CA PHE A 133 1.38 -12.62 6.63
C PHE A 133 2.74 -13.01 7.23
N HIS A 134 3.16 -12.27 8.26
CA HIS A 134 4.34 -12.59 9.07
C HIS A 134 3.91 -12.79 10.52
N ASP A 135 4.37 -13.86 11.15
CA ASP A 135 4.23 -14.07 12.58
C ASP A 135 5.30 -13.26 13.33
N ASP A 136 4.90 -12.18 13.98
CA ASP A 136 5.80 -11.26 14.69
C ASP A 136 6.63 -11.92 15.82
N ARG A 137 6.27 -13.14 16.21
CA ARG A 137 7.07 -13.94 17.18
C ARG A 137 8.28 -14.60 16.53
N ALA A 138 8.29 -14.70 15.21
CA ALA A 138 9.39 -15.22 14.43
C ALA A 138 10.36 -14.09 14.02
N PRO A 139 11.65 -14.39 13.84
CA PRO A 139 12.57 -13.43 13.25
C PRO A 139 12.19 -13.13 11.79
N LEU A 140 12.57 -11.95 11.28
CA LEU A 140 12.13 -11.44 9.97
C LEU A 140 12.46 -12.38 8.80
N ASP A 141 13.50 -13.18 8.89
CA ASP A 141 13.91 -14.15 7.86
C ASP A 141 13.03 -15.41 7.82
N LYS A 142 12.11 -15.59 8.77
CA LYS A 142 11.23 -16.77 8.93
C LYS A 142 9.81 -16.34 9.27
N GLY A 143 8.90 -17.31 9.38
CA GLY A 143 7.53 -17.05 9.85
C GLY A 143 6.65 -16.33 8.84
N TRP A 144 6.93 -16.50 7.57
CA TRP A 144 6.11 -15.97 6.48
C TRP A 144 5.07 -16.98 6.00
N PHE A 145 3.88 -16.47 5.67
CA PHE A 145 2.74 -17.27 5.23
C PHE A 145 1.99 -16.56 4.09
N ALA A 146 1.45 -17.37 3.19
CA ALA A 146 0.47 -16.89 2.21
C ALA A 146 -0.94 -16.93 2.81
N PRO A 147 -1.68 -15.81 2.83
CA PRO A 147 -3.07 -15.81 3.25
C PRO A 147 -3.97 -16.47 2.20
N LEU A 148 -4.91 -17.30 2.66
CA LEU A 148 -5.92 -17.99 1.84
C LEU A 148 -7.31 -17.40 2.04
N ALA A 149 -8.18 -17.60 1.05
CA ALA A 149 -9.62 -17.34 1.12
C ALA A 149 -10.00 -15.97 1.73
N GLY A 150 -9.19 -14.97 1.48
CA GLY A 150 -9.43 -13.63 2.00
C GLY A 150 -8.94 -13.41 3.43
N ALA A 151 -8.08 -14.27 3.99
CA ALA A 151 -7.38 -13.96 5.23
C ALA A 151 -6.48 -12.71 5.06
N PRO A 152 -6.33 -11.88 6.10
CA PRO A 152 -5.57 -10.65 5.98
C PRO A 152 -4.06 -10.88 5.95
N SER A 153 -3.34 -10.26 5.02
CA SER A 153 -1.88 -10.13 5.10
C SER A 153 -1.48 -9.05 6.11
N SER A 154 -0.28 -9.13 6.67
CA SER A 154 0.25 -8.18 7.65
C SER A 154 1.31 -7.24 7.08
N HIS A 155 2.02 -7.65 6.04
CA HIS A 155 3.16 -6.94 5.48
C HIS A 155 3.09 -6.86 3.96
N ILE A 156 3.75 -5.84 3.42
CA ILE A 156 3.99 -5.67 1.98
C ILE A 156 5.49 -5.77 1.75
N ILE A 157 5.88 -6.65 0.83
CA ILE A 157 7.27 -6.84 0.40
C ILE A 157 7.41 -6.24 -0.99
N LYS A 158 8.39 -5.36 -1.19
CA LYS A 158 8.68 -4.67 -2.43
C LYS A 158 10.15 -4.90 -2.81
N PRO A 159 10.42 -5.70 -3.83
CA PRO A 159 11.79 -5.93 -4.29
C PRO A 159 12.34 -4.71 -5.04
N GLN A 160 13.63 -4.50 -4.91
CA GLN A 160 14.37 -3.58 -5.77
C GLN A 160 14.66 -4.25 -7.10
N ILE A 161 14.01 -3.75 -8.14
CA ILE A 161 14.17 -4.25 -9.50
C ILE A 161 14.91 -3.17 -10.30
N ALA A 162 16.12 -3.48 -10.75
CA ALA A 162 17.10 -2.50 -11.24
C ALA A 162 16.72 -1.81 -12.55
N ASP A 163 15.89 -2.44 -13.38
CA ASP A 163 15.75 -2.05 -14.79
C ASP A 163 15.08 -0.68 -15.01
N ARG A 164 14.23 -0.24 -14.08
CA ARG A 164 13.47 0.99 -14.28
C ARG A 164 13.74 2.06 -13.21
N PHE A 165 13.86 1.65 -11.96
CA PHE A 165 14.09 2.54 -10.83
C PHE A 165 15.14 1.94 -9.89
N PRO A 166 16.43 2.18 -10.18
CA PRO A 166 17.50 1.72 -9.31
C PRO A 166 17.33 2.31 -7.90
N LEU A 167 17.66 1.53 -6.90
CA LEU A 167 17.61 1.91 -5.48
C LEU A 167 16.20 2.24 -4.94
N LEU A 168 15.12 1.73 -5.56
CA LEU A 168 13.77 2.07 -5.16
C LEU A 168 13.44 1.58 -3.74
N ALA A 169 13.86 0.37 -3.35
CA ALA A 169 13.67 -0.17 -2.00
C ALA A 169 14.41 0.69 -0.96
N SER A 170 15.65 1.05 -1.24
CA SER A 170 16.46 1.93 -0.40
C SER A 170 15.83 3.34 -0.29
N ASN A 171 15.33 3.87 -1.40
CA ASN A 171 14.65 5.17 -1.41
C ASN A 171 13.38 5.17 -0.56
N GLU A 172 12.56 4.12 -0.64
CA GLU A 172 11.36 4.00 0.20
C GLU A 172 11.74 3.92 1.68
N PHE A 173 12.73 3.09 2.04
CA PHE A 173 13.21 2.99 3.41
C PHE A 173 13.69 4.34 3.95
N ILE A 174 14.56 5.04 3.22
CA ILE A 174 15.09 6.35 3.61
C ILE A 174 13.97 7.39 3.79
N CYS A 175 12.99 7.41 2.89
CA CYS A 175 11.86 8.32 2.98
C CYS A 175 10.96 8.02 4.20
N MET A 176 10.75 6.76 4.54
CA MET A 176 9.97 6.38 5.72
C MET A 176 10.72 6.74 7.02
N GLU A 177 12.04 6.52 7.07
CA GLU A 177 12.85 6.93 8.22
C GLU A 177 12.90 8.46 8.38
N ALA A 178 12.98 9.20 7.27
CA ALA A 178 12.89 10.66 7.30
C ALA A 178 11.52 11.14 7.82
N ALA A 179 10.44 10.52 7.37
CA ALA A 179 9.09 10.83 7.88
C ALA A 179 8.97 10.55 9.39
N ARG A 180 9.53 9.42 9.86
CA ARG A 180 9.58 9.08 11.29
C ARG A 180 10.38 10.12 12.07
N ALA A 181 11.55 10.55 11.55
CA ALA A 181 12.37 11.59 12.17
C ALA A 181 11.67 12.97 12.21
N MET A 182 10.73 13.21 11.31
CA MET A 182 9.86 14.40 11.32
C MET A 182 8.69 14.30 12.30
N GLY A 183 8.54 13.18 13.02
CA GLY A 183 7.46 12.95 13.97
C GLY A 183 6.15 12.45 13.35
N PHE A 184 6.16 12.02 12.08
CA PHE A 184 5.00 11.34 11.51
C PHE A 184 4.88 9.93 12.11
N GLU A 185 3.64 9.51 12.32
CA GLU A 185 3.32 8.13 12.60
C GLU A 185 3.49 7.33 11.31
N VAL A 186 4.54 6.51 11.25
CA VAL A 186 4.83 5.65 10.10
C VAL A 186 4.83 4.19 10.51
N PRO A 187 4.36 3.27 9.66
CA PRO A 187 4.42 1.85 9.93
C PRO A 187 5.86 1.36 10.17
N GLU A 188 6.00 0.20 10.78
CA GLU A 188 7.28 -0.48 10.90
C GLU A 188 7.81 -0.83 9.52
N THR A 189 9.10 -0.58 9.31
CA THR A 189 9.80 -0.84 8.06
C THR A 189 11.06 -1.62 8.29
N ALA A 190 11.42 -2.45 7.32
CA ALA A 190 12.69 -3.15 7.30
C ALA A 190 13.25 -3.18 5.88
N ILE A 191 14.56 -3.40 5.78
CA ILE A 191 15.23 -3.68 4.52
C ILE A 191 16.02 -4.98 4.65
N VAL A 192 15.85 -5.88 3.70
CA VAL A 192 16.62 -7.12 3.58
C VAL A 192 17.60 -6.95 2.44
N LEU A 193 18.88 -7.05 2.75
CA LEU A 193 19.96 -6.91 1.78
C LEU A 193 20.17 -8.21 1.01
N GLY A 194 20.62 -8.11 -0.23
CA GLY A 194 20.95 -9.23 -1.08
C GLY A 194 21.08 -8.82 -2.54
N GLU A 195 21.00 -9.74 -3.47
CA GLU A 195 21.11 -9.47 -4.91
C GLU A 195 20.04 -8.46 -5.36
N HIS A 196 18.81 -8.64 -4.89
CA HIS A 196 17.72 -7.69 -5.04
C HIS A 196 17.21 -7.29 -3.65
N PRO A 197 17.64 -6.14 -3.09
CA PRO A 197 17.17 -5.68 -1.78
C PRO A 197 15.66 -5.61 -1.71
N LEU A 198 15.10 -5.98 -0.55
CA LEU A 198 13.66 -5.95 -0.30
C LEU A 198 13.33 -4.87 0.70
N PHE A 199 12.44 -3.95 0.35
CA PHE A 199 11.77 -3.09 1.31
C PHE A 199 10.55 -3.82 1.84
N ILE A 200 10.43 -3.92 3.15
CA ILE A 200 9.32 -4.56 3.86
C ILE A 200 8.65 -3.51 4.72
N VAL A 201 7.34 -3.43 4.65
CA VAL A 201 6.55 -2.51 5.45
C VAL A 201 5.34 -3.22 6.05
N ARG A 202 5.11 -3.01 7.34
CA ARG A 202 3.87 -3.43 8.02
C ARG A 202 2.68 -2.67 7.43
N ARG A 203 1.59 -3.36 7.22
CA ARG A 203 0.35 -2.73 6.73
C ARG A 203 -0.29 -1.92 7.84
N TYR A 204 -0.49 -0.62 7.64
CA TYR A 204 -1.16 0.28 8.59
C TYR A 204 -2.68 0.07 8.64
N ASP A 205 -3.23 -0.58 7.61
CA ASP A 205 -4.65 -0.93 7.51
C ASP A 205 -4.95 -2.32 8.12
N ARG A 206 -4.10 -2.76 9.03
CA ARG A 206 -4.24 -4.00 9.80
C ARG A 206 -3.97 -3.75 11.27
N GLU A 207 -4.88 -4.16 12.12
CA GLU A 207 -4.74 -4.10 13.58
C GLU A 207 -4.63 -5.50 14.16
N MET A 208 -3.72 -5.67 15.09
CA MET A 208 -3.59 -6.92 15.83
C MET A 208 -4.70 -7.02 16.89
N MET A 209 -5.42 -8.13 16.89
CA MET A 209 -6.45 -8.39 17.89
C MET A 209 -5.82 -9.06 19.12
N GLU A 210 -6.22 -8.61 20.30
CA GLU A 210 -5.88 -9.29 21.55
C GLU A 210 -6.59 -10.65 21.62
N GLY A 211 -5.90 -11.67 22.16
CA GLY A 211 -6.55 -12.94 22.49
C GLY A 211 -6.22 -14.14 21.59
N SER A 212 -5.18 -14.08 20.78
CA SER A 212 -4.63 -15.31 20.19
C SER A 212 -4.09 -16.19 21.32
N GLY A 213 -4.64 -17.41 21.48
CA GLY A 213 -4.17 -18.38 22.47
C GLY A 213 -2.69 -18.73 22.29
N ASP A 214 -2.04 -19.26 23.35
CA ASP A 214 -0.66 -19.73 23.28
C ASP A 214 -0.44 -20.67 22.08
N GLY A 215 0.45 -20.26 21.15
CA GLY A 215 0.82 -21.04 19.97
C GLY A 215 0.02 -20.73 18.70
N ALA A 216 -1.16 -20.11 18.77
CA ALA A 216 -1.95 -19.77 17.60
C ALA A 216 -1.35 -18.56 16.84
N LEU A 217 -1.52 -18.50 15.50
CA LEU A 217 -1.15 -17.33 14.72
C LEU A 217 -1.97 -16.12 15.18
N GLN A 218 -1.34 -14.94 15.08
CA GLN A 218 -1.97 -13.68 15.43
C GLN A 218 -3.20 -13.41 14.55
N VAL A 219 -4.29 -12.94 15.16
CA VAL A 219 -5.51 -12.57 14.45
C VAL A 219 -5.41 -11.09 14.06
N LEU A 220 -5.62 -10.80 12.79
CA LEU A 220 -5.63 -9.44 12.26
C LEU A 220 -7.05 -8.98 11.94
N ARG A 221 -7.38 -7.77 12.36
CA ARG A 221 -8.55 -7.03 11.89
C ARG A 221 -8.14 -6.08 10.77
N ARG A 222 -8.97 -5.99 9.73
CA ARG A 222 -8.83 -4.98 8.68
C ARG A 222 -9.38 -3.65 9.16
N VAL A 223 -8.68 -2.58 8.80
CA VAL A 223 -9.10 -1.20 9.02
C VAL A 223 -9.47 -0.61 7.66
N HIS A 224 -10.66 -0.03 7.58
CA HIS A 224 -11.11 0.61 6.34
C HIS A 224 -10.18 1.77 5.96
N GLN A 225 -9.86 1.85 4.67
CA GLN A 225 -9.08 2.95 4.10
C GLN A 225 -9.41 3.12 2.61
N GLU A 226 -9.20 4.30 2.11
CA GLU A 226 -9.26 4.62 0.70
C GLU A 226 -8.21 5.67 0.33
N ASP A 227 -7.78 5.73 -0.93
CA ASP A 227 -6.94 6.82 -1.41
C ASP A 227 -7.79 8.05 -1.79
N PHE A 228 -7.12 9.20 -1.99
CA PHE A 228 -7.83 10.44 -2.32
C PHE A 228 -8.56 10.37 -3.66
N CYS A 229 -8.07 9.60 -4.63
CA CYS A 229 -8.76 9.44 -5.91
C CYS A 229 -10.06 8.66 -5.74
N GLN A 230 -10.05 7.61 -4.93
CA GLN A 230 -11.26 6.87 -4.54
C GLN A 230 -12.25 7.79 -3.82
N ALA A 231 -11.77 8.56 -2.83
CA ALA A 231 -12.58 9.46 -2.01
C ALA A 231 -13.31 10.55 -2.83
N ILE A 232 -12.70 11.03 -3.90
CA ILE A 232 -13.29 12.06 -4.78
C ILE A 232 -13.84 11.50 -6.10
N GLY A 233 -13.81 10.18 -6.28
CA GLY A 233 -14.40 9.49 -7.42
C GLY A 233 -13.61 9.61 -8.72
N LEU A 234 -12.27 9.70 -8.66
CA LEU A 234 -11.39 9.73 -9.82
C LEU A 234 -10.88 8.33 -10.17
N THR A 235 -10.83 8.04 -11.45
CA THR A 235 -10.24 6.80 -11.98
C THR A 235 -8.71 6.83 -11.92
N SER A 236 -8.06 5.67 -12.03
CA SER A 236 -6.60 5.56 -12.09
C SER A 236 -5.97 6.37 -13.23
N GLY A 237 -6.68 6.55 -14.34
CA GLY A 237 -6.25 7.37 -15.48
C GLY A 237 -6.24 8.88 -15.19
N GLU A 238 -7.01 9.32 -14.21
CA GLU A 238 -7.12 10.72 -13.78
C GLU A 238 -6.23 11.07 -12.59
N LYS A 239 -5.56 10.08 -12.01
CA LYS A 239 -4.75 10.19 -10.79
C LYS A 239 -3.53 11.12 -10.93
N TYR A 240 -3.01 11.30 -12.14
CA TYR A 240 -1.77 12.04 -12.37
C TYR A 240 -2.04 13.40 -12.99
N GLU A 241 -1.38 14.45 -12.47
CA GLU A 241 -1.55 15.88 -12.86
C GLU A 241 -1.49 16.19 -14.36
N LYS A 242 -0.92 15.31 -15.16
CA LYS A 242 -0.84 15.46 -16.63
C LYS A 242 -2.21 15.55 -17.30
N HIS A 243 -3.28 15.18 -16.62
CA HIS A 243 -4.64 15.08 -17.18
C HIS A 243 -5.62 16.13 -16.64
N LYS A 244 -5.16 17.28 -16.15
CA LYS A 244 -6.01 18.39 -15.63
C LYS A 244 -6.96 17.96 -14.49
N THR A 245 -6.52 17.07 -13.65
CA THR A 245 -7.31 16.59 -12.53
C THR A 245 -7.31 17.56 -11.36
N HIS A 246 -8.36 17.48 -10.58
CA HIS A 246 -8.56 18.28 -9.38
C HIS A 246 -7.35 18.15 -8.44
N HIS A 247 -6.73 19.28 -8.14
CA HIS A 247 -5.61 19.33 -7.19
C HIS A 247 -6.13 19.14 -5.75
N ALA A 248 -5.25 18.71 -4.86
CA ALA A 248 -5.52 18.72 -3.42
C ALA A 248 -6.00 20.09 -2.88
N GLN A 249 -5.81 21.16 -3.64
CA GLN A 249 -6.34 22.51 -3.39
C GLN A 249 -7.88 22.58 -3.38
N ASP A 250 -8.56 21.64 -4.02
CA ASP A 250 -10.01 21.53 -4.00
C ASP A 250 -10.54 20.91 -2.70
N MET A 251 -9.66 20.29 -1.93
CA MET A 251 -9.99 19.83 -0.59
C MET A 251 -10.04 21.04 0.35
N ARG A 252 -11.20 21.26 0.97
CA ARG A 252 -11.56 22.44 1.79
C ARG A 252 -10.76 22.55 3.11
N GLN A 253 -9.42 22.46 3.03
CA GLN A 253 -8.57 22.76 4.18
C GLN A 253 -8.43 24.29 4.34
N PRO A 254 -8.53 24.82 5.55
CA PRO A 254 -8.23 26.23 5.80
C PRO A 254 -6.81 26.55 5.35
N LYS A 255 -6.66 27.54 4.47
CA LYS A 255 -5.35 27.94 3.90
C LYS A 255 -4.28 28.14 4.98
N ARG A 256 -4.64 28.76 6.12
CA ARG A 256 -3.72 28.98 7.25
C ARG A 256 -3.19 27.69 7.86
N VAL A 257 -4.00 26.62 7.94
CA VAL A 257 -3.56 25.31 8.45
C VAL A 257 -2.58 24.67 7.47
N ALA A 258 -2.88 24.72 6.18
CA ALA A 258 -1.99 24.24 5.15
C ALA A 258 -0.65 25.00 5.13
N ALA A 259 -0.68 26.34 5.24
CA ALA A 259 0.52 27.18 5.33
C ALA A 259 1.40 26.77 6.50
N LYS A 260 0.83 26.63 7.70
CA LYS A 260 1.55 26.24 8.92
C LYS A 260 2.19 24.85 8.77
N ILE A 261 1.45 23.87 8.25
CA ILE A 261 1.97 22.52 7.99
C ILE A 261 3.15 22.58 7.02
N LEU A 262 3.03 23.31 5.91
CA LEU A 262 4.10 23.45 4.93
C LEU A 262 5.36 24.11 5.50
N GLU A 263 5.20 25.08 6.38
CA GLU A 263 6.33 25.77 7.05
C GLU A 263 7.03 24.83 8.04
N GLU A 264 6.29 24.10 8.87
CA GLU A 264 6.81 23.09 9.80
C GLU A 264 7.58 21.99 9.03
N LEU A 265 6.98 21.43 7.98
CA LEU A 265 7.64 20.45 7.12
C LEU A 265 8.92 20.99 6.48
N ALA A 266 8.87 22.22 5.95
CA ALA A 266 10.04 22.86 5.35
C ALA A 266 11.18 23.09 6.35
N SER A 267 10.87 23.33 7.64
CA SER A 267 11.88 23.56 8.68
C SER A 267 12.61 22.29 9.10
N SER A 268 11.93 21.14 9.12
CA SER A 268 12.46 19.86 9.61
C SER A 268 13.02 18.95 8.53
N LEU A 269 12.72 19.20 7.25
CA LEU A 269 12.96 18.29 6.14
C LEU A 269 14.45 17.89 5.99
N GLU A 270 15.39 18.82 6.13
CA GLU A 270 16.82 18.57 5.95
C GLU A 270 17.37 17.67 7.06
N ALA A 271 17.11 18.03 8.33
CA ALA A 271 17.53 17.25 9.49
C ALA A 271 16.92 15.84 9.50
N ALA A 272 15.70 15.71 9.03
CA ALA A 272 15.02 14.41 8.93
C ALA A 272 15.73 13.47 7.94
N PHE A 273 16.15 13.97 6.79
CA PHE A 273 16.91 13.16 5.83
C PHE A 273 18.33 12.86 6.30
N GLU A 274 18.97 13.75 7.09
CA GLU A 274 20.24 13.46 7.74
C GLU A 274 20.09 12.31 8.77
N ALA A 275 19.04 12.35 9.59
CA ALA A 275 18.74 11.26 10.53
C ALA A 275 18.46 9.93 9.79
N ALA A 276 17.70 9.97 8.70
CA ALA A 276 17.43 8.81 7.87
C ALA A 276 18.71 8.23 7.22
N ALA A 277 19.67 9.08 6.87
CA ALA A 277 20.97 8.63 6.36
C ALA A 277 21.76 7.84 7.41
N ILE A 278 21.74 8.29 8.67
CA ILE A 278 22.37 7.57 9.79
C ILE A 278 21.71 6.21 9.99
N GLU A 279 20.41 6.13 9.98
CA GLU A 279 19.68 4.86 10.14
C GLU A 279 19.92 3.91 8.96
N SER A 280 19.97 4.45 7.74
CA SER A 280 20.32 3.67 6.55
C SER A 280 21.73 3.04 6.64
N ALA A 281 22.69 3.75 7.22
CA ALA A 281 24.02 3.21 7.45
C ALA A 281 24.04 2.07 8.49
N ARG A 282 23.17 2.14 9.51
CA ARG A 282 23.02 1.08 10.53
C ARG A 282 22.51 -0.23 9.96
N VAL A 283 21.61 -0.17 9.00
CA VAL A 283 21.06 -1.36 8.33
C VAL A 283 21.94 -1.86 7.19
N GLY A 284 23.12 -1.25 6.98
CA GLY A 284 24.13 -1.71 6.04
C GLY A 284 23.79 -1.49 4.57
N LEU A 285 23.01 -0.45 4.26
CA LEU A 285 22.78 -0.06 2.86
C LEU A 285 24.10 0.26 2.17
N ALA A 286 24.26 -0.21 0.95
CA ALA A 286 25.48 -0.07 0.17
C ALA A 286 25.83 1.41 -0.11
N ASP A 287 27.09 1.66 -0.53
CA ASP A 287 27.58 3.00 -0.85
C ASP A 287 26.71 3.74 -1.86
N ASP A 288 26.08 3.00 -2.81
CA ASP A 288 25.09 3.54 -3.74
C ASP A 288 23.88 4.17 -3.04
N ALA A 289 23.46 3.61 -1.90
CA ALA A 289 22.39 4.17 -1.08
C ALA A 289 22.85 5.45 -0.35
N HIS A 290 24.13 5.59 -0.02
CA HIS A 290 24.69 6.83 0.52
C HIS A 290 24.60 7.97 -0.51
N ASP A 291 25.01 7.74 -1.77
CA ASP A 291 24.87 8.74 -2.84
C ASP A 291 23.39 9.09 -3.09
N LEU A 292 22.50 8.11 -3.06
CA LEU A 292 21.06 8.35 -3.15
C LEU A 292 20.59 9.27 -2.01
N THR A 293 20.97 8.99 -0.77
CA THR A 293 20.62 9.81 0.40
C THR A 293 21.11 11.25 0.21
N GLN A 294 22.35 11.44 -0.24
CA GLN A 294 22.91 12.77 -0.52
C GLN A 294 22.13 13.51 -1.63
N ARG A 295 21.68 12.81 -2.67
CA ARG A 295 20.85 13.40 -3.73
C ARG A 295 19.46 13.77 -3.22
N ILE A 296 18.85 12.94 -2.36
CA ILE A 296 17.56 13.22 -1.72
C ILE A 296 17.69 14.45 -0.82
N VAL A 297 18.70 14.53 0.04
CA VAL A 297 18.96 15.68 0.92
C VAL A 297 19.08 16.96 0.11
N ARG A 298 19.88 16.96 -0.97
CA ARG A 298 20.03 18.13 -1.87
C ARG A 298 18.70 18.51 -2.55
N SER A 299 17.90 17.53 -2.95
CA SER A 299 16.56 17.76 -3.52
C SER A 299 15.58 18.31 -2.48
N ALA A 300 15.63 17.78 -1.25
CA ALA A 300 14.84 18.24 -0.13
C ALA A 300 15.14 19.70 0.22
N ALA A 301 16.42 20.08 0.26
CA ALA A 301 16.84 21.46 0.50
C ALA A 301 16.29 22.44 -0.56
N LYS A 302 16.21 22.03 -1.84
CA LYS A 302 15.56 22.84 -2.89
C LYS A 302 14.06 22.94 -2.68
N ARG A 303 13.39 21.84 -2.31
CA ARG A 303 11.95 21.81 -2.06
C ARG A 303 11.54 22.62 -0.84
N LYS A 304 12.39 22.72 0.18
CA LYS A 304 12.20 23.61 1.33
C LYS A 304 11.87 25.05 0.92
N GLY A 305 12.60 25.58 -0.06
CA GLY A 305 12.32 26.92 -0.62
C GLY A 305 10.97 27.01 -1.34
N VAL A 306 10.56 25.94 -2.04
CA VAL A 306 9.26 25.88 -2.72
C VAL A 306 8.13 25.80 -1.70
N MET A 307 8.27 24.96 -0.66
CA MET A 307 7.26 24.80 0.39
C MET A 307 7.07 26.11 1.17
N ARG A 308 8.14 26.84 1.51
CA ARG A 308 8.05 28.16 2.16
C ARG A 308 7.32 29.18 1.29
N LYS A 309 7.68 29.26 -0.02
CA LYS A 309 6.94 30.12 -0.95
C LYS A 309 5.46 29.76 -1.06
N ALA A 310 5.13 28.46 -1.05
CA ALA A 310 3.74 28.00 -1.05
C ALA A 310 3.03 28.38 0.25
N ALA A 311 3.69 28.27 1.40
CA ALA A 311 3.17 28.71 2.67
C ALA A 311 2.88 30.23 2.67
N ASP A 312 3.82 31.05 2.18
CA ASP A 312 3.65 32.50 2.04
C ASP A 312 2.46 32.89 1.16
N LEU A 313 2.17 32.09 0.10
CA LEU A 313 1.02 32.32 -0.79
C LEU A 313 -0.33 31.92 -0.18
N LEU A 314 -0.31 31.03 0.83
CA LEU A 314 -1.51 30.53 1.50
C LEU A 314 -1.83 31.30 2.79
N GLY A 315 -0.81 31.93 3.41
CA GLY A 315 -0.95 32.75 4.65
C GLY A 315 -1.44 34.13 4.37
#